data_2e89e0937bfae1c4b075aec05bf11a13
#
_entry.id   2e89e0937bfae1c4b075aec05bf11a13
#
_cell.length_a   1.000
_cell.length_b   1.000
_cell.length_c   1.000
_cell.angle_alpha   90.00
_cell.angle_beta   90.00
_cell.angle_gamma   90.00
#
_symmetry.space_group_name_H-M   'P 1'
#
loop_
_entity.id
_entity.type
_entity.pdbx_description
1 polymer ?
#
loop_
_entity_poly.entity_id
_entity_poly.type
_entity_poly.pdbx_seq_one_letter_code
_entity_poly.pdbx_strand_id
1 'polypeptide(L)' 'MADRKIIKIGTKVVTRHGEAKVTGIELCERHSEKYGIDVDKIFVADKDRCVFDMDNGHWSYGYQVEVA' A
#
# COMPACT_ATOMS: atom_id res chain seq x y z
N MET A 1 3.61 -0.03 -24.19
CA MET A 1 3.79 -0.95 -23.21
C MET A 1 3.57 -0.42 -21.83
N ALA A 2 2.66 -0.94 -21.17
CA ALA A 2 2.35 -0.47 -19.85
C ALA A 2 3.35 -1.00 -18.87
N ASP A 3 3.88 -0.13 -18.08
CA ASP A 3 4.69 -0.55 -16.98
C ASP A 3 3.81 -0.95 -15.85
N ARG A 4 3.96 -2.16 -15.42
CA ARG A 4 3.21 -2.64 -14.29
C ARG A 4 3.99 -2.36 -13.05
N LYS A 5 3.78 -1.19 -12.53
CA LYS A 5 4.48 -0.82 -11.31
C LYS A 5 3.93 -1.61 -10.14
N ILE A 6 4.81 -1.95 -9.25
CA ILE A 6 4.48 -2.77 -8.09
C ILE A 6 4.90 -2.03 -6.85
N ILE A 7 4.05 -2.11 -5.82
CA ILE A 7 4.40 -1.66 -4.48
C ILE A 7 4.70 -2.91 -3.68
N LYS A 8 5.86 -2.95 -3.06
CA LYS A 8 6.26 -4.09 -2.26
C LYS A 8 6.86 -3.58 -0.96
N ILE A 9 7.18 -4.49 -0.08
CA ILE A 9 7.83 -4.13 1.18
C ILE A 9 9.14 -3.43 0.85
N GLY A 10 9.32 -2.26 1.43
CA GLY A 10 10.51 -1.45 1.18
C GLY A 10 10.36 -0.42 0.09
N THR A 11 9.24 -0.40 -0.61
CA THR A 11 9.00 0.60 -1.65
C THR A 11 8.79 1.96 -1.00
N LYS A 12 9.44 2.98 -1.58
CA LYS A 12 9.27 4.34 -1.11
C LYS A 12 8.00 4.92 -1.68
N VAL A 13 7.20 5.51 -0.82
CA VAL A 13 5.91 6.09 -1.20
C VAL A 13 5.78 7.47 -0.56
N VAL A 14 4.85 8.24 -1.07
CA VAL A 14 4.52 9.55 -0.53
C VAL A 14 3.10 9.48 0.00
N THR A 15 2.93 9.94 1.22
CA THR A 15 1.61 9.95 1.86
C THR A 15 1.34 11.35 2.38
N ARG A 16 0.18 11.53 2.98
CA ARG A 16 -0.14 12.80 3.62
C ARG A 16 0.81 13.12 4.76
N HIS A 17 1.53 12.12 5.25
CA HIS A 17 2.51 12.30 6.32
C HIS A 17 3.94 12.42 5.78
N GLY A 18 4.10 12.53 4.46
CA GLY A 18 5.39 12.65 3.85
C GLY A 18 5.86 11.33 3.25
N GLU A 19 7.14 11.28 2.96
CA GLU A 19 7.73 10.08 2.36
C GLU A 19 7.96 9.02 3.41
N ALA A 20 7.77 7.78 3.01
CA ALA A 20 7.99 6.67 3.91
C ALA A 20 8.21 5.43 3.07
N LYS A 21 8.65 4.35 3.71
CA LYS A 21 8.80 3.06 3.05
C LYS A 21 7.74 2.12 3.57
N VAL A 22 7.20 1.32 2.68
CA VAL A 22 6.17 0.36 3.02
C VAL A 22 6.78 -0.76 3.84
N THR A 23 6.17 -1.06 4.99
CA THR A 23 6.61 -2.16 5.84
C THR A 23 5.60 -3.28 5.89
N GLY A 24 4.37 -3.04 5.46
CA GLY A 24 3.36 -4.08 5.43
C GLY A 24 2.26 -3.72 4.45
N ILE A 25 1.67 -4.72 3.83
CA ILE A 25 0.58 -4.55 2.89
C ILE A 25 -0.52 -5.52 3.27
N GLU A 26 -1.73 -4.99 3.49
CA GLU A 26 -2.87 -5.81 3.85
C GLU A 26 -3.99 -5.53 2.87
N LEU A 27 -4.63 -6.59 2.40
CA LEU A 27 -5.80 -6.45 1.54
C LEU A 27 -7.00 -6.10 2.40
N CYS A 28 -7.76 -5.12 1.97
CA CYS A 28 -8.94 -4.70 2.67
C CYS A 28 -10.15 -5.07 1.83
N GLU A 29 -10.95 -5.97 2.33
CA GLU A 29 -12.14 -6.40 1.61
C GLU A 29 -13.24 -5.42 1.87
N ARG A 30 -13.84 -4.94 0.80
CA ARG A 30 -14.81 -3.90 0.91
C ARG A 30 -16.00 -4.27 1.75
N HIS A 31 -16.46 -5.50 1.57
CA HIS A 31 -17.65 -5.98 2.24
C HIS A 31 -17.32 -6.87 3.42
N SER A 32 -16.07 -6.93 3.80
CA SER A 32 -15.63 -7.70 4.93
C SER A 32 -15.14 -6.75 5.98
N GLU A 33 -15.37 -7.07 7.20
CA GLU A 33 -14.85 -6.25 8.28
C GLU A 33 -13.46 -6.66 8.68
N LYS A 34 -12.92 -7.61 7.95
CA LYS A 34 -11.58 -8.08 8.23
C LYS A 34 -10.67 -7.72 7.10
N TYR A 35 -9.43 -7.52 7.43
CA TYR A 35 -8.40 -7.36 6.42
C TYR A 35 -8.08 -8.73 5.89
N GLY A 36 -7.68 -8.76 4.65
CA GLY A 36 -7.24 -9.99 4.05
C GLY A 36 -5.87 -10.37 4.56
N ILE A 37 -5.29 -11.32 3.86
CA ILE A 37 -3.97 -11.82 4.22
C ILE A 37 -2.93 -10.81 3.78
N ASP A 38 -1.91 -10.64 4.60
CA ASP A 38 -0.78 -9.80 4.25
C ASP A 38 -0.15 -10.32 2.97
N VAL A 39 0.25 -9.39 2.13
CA VAL A 39 0.89 -9.75 0.88
C VAL A 39 2.24 -9.06 0.80
N ASP A 40 3.12 -9.60 -0.03
CA ASP A 40 4.45 -9.05 -0.18
C ASP A 40 4.47 -7.89 -1.16
N LYS A 41 3.57 -7.91 -2.11
CA LYS A 41 3.56 -6.91 -3.16
C LYS A 41 2.18 -6.82 -3.77
N ILE A 42 1.92 -5.70 -4.42
CA ILE A 42 0.66 -5.51 -5.12
C ILE A 42 0.92 -4.58 -6.29
N PHE A 43 0.14 -4.73 -7.34
CA PHE A 43 0.23 -3.80 -8.46
C PHE A 43 -0.34 -2.44 -8.03
N VAL A 44 0.30 -1.38 -8.50
CA VAL A 44 -0.16 -0.03 -8.20
C VAL A 44 -1.62 0.15 -8.59
N ALA A 45 -2.03 -0.49 -9.67
CA ALA A 45 -3.41 -0.38 -10.12
C ALA A 45 -4.41 -0.91 -9.09
N ASP A 46 -3.95 -1.78 -8.21
CA ASP A 46 -4.82 -2.38 -7.20
C ASP A 46 -4.62 -1.78 -5.81
N LYS A 47 -3.81 -0.74 -5.71
CA LYS A 47 -3.43 -0.23 -4.39
C LYS A 47 -4.61 0.27 -3.58
N ASP A 48 -5.68 0.72 -4.25
CA ASP A 48 -6.84 1.26 -3.56
C ASP A 48 -7.56 0.21 -2.73
N ARG A 49 -7.26 -1.05 -2.97
CA ARG A 49 -7.89 -2.15 -2.23
C ARG A 49 -7.09 -2.56 -1.02
N CYS A 50 -6.04 -1.84 -0.73
CA CYS A 50 -5.10 -2.24 0.30
C CYS A 50 -4.92 -1.17 1.34
N VAL A 51 -4.36 -1.60 2.46
CA VAL A 51 -3.89 -0.71 3.51
C VAL A 51 -2.39 -0.93 3.61
N PHE A 52 -1.65 0.13 3.67
CA PHE A 52 -0.19 0.06 3.72
C PHE A 52 0.29 0.55 5.07
N ASP A 53 1.12 -0.26 5.72
CA ASP A 53 1.84 0.17 6.91
C ASP A 53 3.18 0.72 6.46
N MET A 54 3.65 1.71 7.16
CA MET A 54 4.87 2.40 6.77
C MET A 54 5.81 2.56 7.94
N ASP A 55 7.08 2.80 7.61
CA ASP A 55 8.13 2.86 8.61
C ASP A 55 8.11 4.12 9.45
N ASN A 56 7.22 5.05 9.14
CA ASN A 56 7.09 6.27 9.95
C ASN A 56 6.06 6.09 11.08
N GLY A 57 5.57 4.87 11.28
CA GLY A 57 4.62 4.60 12.34
C GLY A 57 3.18 4.86 11.97
N HIS A 58 2.93 5.26 10.74
CA HIS A 58 1.58 5.52 10.26
C HIS A 58 1.16 4.46 9.27
N TRP A 59 -0.13 4.38 9.05
CA TRP A 59 -0.67 3.54 8.00
C TRP A 59 -1.59 4.41 7.14
N SER A 60 -1.85 3.96 5.93
CA SER A 60 -2.71 4.71 5.02
C SER A 60 -3.45 3.75 4.11
N TYR A 61 -4.63 4.17 3.70
CA TYR A 61 -5.33 3.45 2.65
C TYR A 61 -4.59 3.66 1.34
N GLY A 62 -4.73 2.70 0.44
CA GLY A 62 -4.00 2.76 -0.82
C GLY A 62 -4.27 4.01 -1.62
N TYR A 63 -5.50 4.55 -1.58
CA TYR A 63 -5.80 5.73 -2.36
C TYR A 63 -5.12 6.98 -1.79
N GLN A 64 -4.54 6.89 -0.61
CA GLN A 64 -3.83 8.01 0.00
C GLN A 64 -2.32 7.92 -0.21
N VAL A 65 -1.88 6.93 -0.96
CA VAL A 65 -0.46 6.64 -1.13
C VAL A 65 -0.10 6.75 -2.59
N GLU A 66 1.05 7.36 -2.87
CA GLU A 66 1.58 7.42 -4.22
C GLU A 66 3.01 6.93 -4.22
N VAL A 67 3.38 6.23 -5.28
CA VAL A 67 4.74 5.74 -5.40
C VAL A 67 5.65 6.93 -5.70
N ALA A 68 6.72 7.01 -4.95
CA ALA A 68 7.67 8.11 -5.10
C ALA A 68 8.49 7.97 -6.37
#